data_75f3ac1be1395a4e478734b8a05884c6
#
_entry.id   75f3ac1be1395a4e478734b8a05884c6
#
_cell.length_a   1.000
_cell.length_b   1.000
_cell.length_c   1.000
_cell.angle_alpha   90.00
_cell.angle_beta   90.00
_cell.angle_gamma   90.00
#
_symmetry.space_group_name_H-M   'P 1'
#
loop_
_entity.id
_entity.type
_entity.pdbx_description
1 polymer ?
#
loop_
_entity_poly.entity_id
_entity_poly.type
_entity_poly.pdbx_seq_one_letter_code
_entity_poly.pdbx_strand_id
1 'polypeptide(L)'
;MSVFYLIYTSKITLQASLHTMTLPDIYRQSVARNTQANVNSVLFLKQGNFLQYMEGSECTITQLFNKIKADKRHKNIHVIGQGQAPNALFGHWKMHCINLDSVNDMDDVDDISPLLDYFETAQFDSASVPRLLADVENYYRSGKWQRHQHTNFDKGSYSHATLRRLGFKHRYFLWIQLGFLLVFLLLVIYWVLQNKVHLAALNHPLSALTGFLAAAL
;
A
#
# COMPACT_ATOMS: atom_id res chain seq x y z
N MET A 1 -22.53 4.00 29.46
CA MET A 1 -21.91 2.67 29.64
C MET A 1 -20.49 2.76 29.16
N SER A 2 -19.52 2.34 29.99
CA SER A 2 -18.12 2.32 29.56
C SER A 2 -17.94 1.39 28.36
N VAL A 3 -17.08 1.78 27.46
CA VAL A 3 -16.72 1.01 26.27
C VAL A 3 -15.21 0.79 26.25
N PHE A 4 -14.79 -0.37 25.80
CA PHE A 4 -13.39 -0.63 25.52
C PHE A 4 -13.03 -0.09 24.15
N TYR A 5 -11.87 0.57 24.04
CA TYR A 5 -11.33 1.02 22.77
C TYR A 5 -9.96 0.41 22.47
N LEU A 6 -9.66 0.29 21.20
CA LEU A 6 -8.36 -0.13 20.68
C LEU A 6 -8.01 0.71 19.44
N ILE A 7 -6.78 1.21 19.44
CA ILE A 7 -6.21 1.97 18.33
C ILE A 7 -4.99 1.21 17.82
N TYR A 8 -4.92 0.99 16.53
CA TYR A 8 -3.75 0.37 15.92
C TYR A 8 -3.42 1.01 14.57
N THR A 9 -2.16 0.84 14.19
CA THR A 9 -1.66 1.14 12.85
C THR A 9 -1.26 -0.13 12.15
N SER A 10 -1.32 -0.11 10.82
CA SER A 10 -0.81 -1.17 9.96
C SER A 10 -0.48 -0.65 8.58
N LYS A 11 0.17 -1.48 7.77
CA LYS A 11 0.44 -1.18 6.35
C LYS A 11 -0.26 -2.20 5.48
N ILE A 12 -0.76 -1.75 4.33
CA ILE A 12 -1.24 -2.66 3.29
C ILE A 12 -0.07 -3.49 2.74
N THR A 13 -0.29 -4.77 2.48
CA THR A 13 0.73 -5.60 1.82
C THR A 13 0.82 -5.27 0.33
N LEU A 14 1.98 -5.51 -0.28
CA LEU A 14 2.16 -5.26 -1.71
C LEU A 14 1.14 -6.06 -2.54
N GLN A 15 0.94 -7.32 -2.21
CA GLN A 15 -0.03 -8.16 -2.90
C GLN A 15 -1.44 -7.57 -2.83
N ALA A 16 -1.89 -7.15 -1.65
CA ALA A 16 -3.19 -6.52 -1.47
C ALA A 16 -3.31 -5.17 -2.20
N SER A 17 -2.22 -4.39 -2.28
CA SER A 17 -2.20 -3.10 -2.96
C SER A 17 -2.31 -3.20 -4.48
N LEU A 18 -1.99 -4.34 -5.07
CA LEU A 18 -2.12 -4.59 -6.51
C LEU A 18 -3.55 -4.92 -6.94
N HIS A 19 -4.44 -5.28 -6.00
CA HIS A 19 -5.83 -5.58 -6.29
C HIS A 19 -6.71 -4.35 -6.05
N THR A 20 -7.35 -3.85 -7.09
CA THR A 20 -8.20 -2.65 -7.05
C THR A 20 -9.39 -2.79 -6.10
N MET A 21 -9.89 -4.00 -5.89
CA MET A 21 -11.03 -4.27 -5.01
C MET A 21 -10.66 -4.45 -3.53
N THR A 22 -9.37 -4.41 -3.17
CA THR A 22 -8.94 -4.65 -1.77
C THR A 22 -9.58 -3.66 -0.79
N LEU A 23 -9.56 -2.36 -1.07
CA LEU A 23 -10.16 -1.36 -0.17
C LEU A 23 -11.68 -1.46 -0.10
N PRO A 24 -12.43 -1.58 -1.23
CA PRO A 24 -13.85 -1.85 -1.21
C PRO A 24 -14.22 -3.12 -0.42
N ASP A 25 -13.42 -4.18 -0.53
CA ASP A 25 -13.66 -5.43 0.19
C ASP A 25 -13.39 -5.29 1.68
N ILE A 26 -12.31 -4.60 2.08
CA ILE A 26 -12.05 -4.27 3.49
C ILE A 26 -13.24 -3.49 4.05
N TYR A 27 -13.69 -2.44 3.37
CA TYR A 27 -14.82 -1.62 3.80
C TYR A 27 -16.10 -2.45 3.98
N ARG A 28 -16.55 -3.15 2.93
CA ARG A 28 -17.79 -3.95 2.97
C ARG A 28 -17.78 -5.03 4.05
N GLN A 29 -16.67 -5.76 4.16
CA GLN A 29 -16.52 -6.79 5.19
C GLN A 29 -16.50 -6.20 6.60
N SER A 30 -15.85 -5.05 6.77
CA SER A 30 -15.78 -4.37 8.08
C SER A 30 -17.13 -3.82 8.49
N VAL A 31 -17.89 -3.17 7.60
CA VAL A 31 -19.25 -2.70 7.88
C VAL A 31 -20.14 -3.86 8.33
N ALA A 32 -20.15 -4.96 7.58
CA ALA A 32 -20.97 -6.13 7.90
C ALA A 32 -20.61 -6.75 9.27
N ARG A 33 -19.31 -6.97 9.51
CA ARG A 33 -18.82 -7.56 10.77
C ARG A 33 -19.05 -6.64 11.96
N ASN A 34 -18.76 -5.35 11.83
CA ASN A 34 -18.91 -4.39 12.91
C ASN A 34 -20.40 -4.19 13.27
N THR A 35 -21.28 -4.19 12.28
CA THR A 35 -22.73 -4.13 12.52
C THR A 35 -23.19 -5.35 13.32
N GLN A 36 -22.80 -6.54 12.89
CA GLN A 36 -23.17 -7.79 13.59
C GLN A 36 -22.60 -7.86 15.01
N ALA A 37 -21.37 -7.35 15.19
CA ALA A 37 -20.66 -7.40 16.46
C ALA A 37 -20.93 -6.20 17.38
N ASN A 38 -21.76 -5.25 16.96
CA ASN A 38 -22.02 -3.98 17.63
C ASN A 38 -20.74 -3.21 17.96
N VAL A 39 -19.81 -3.15 17.00
CA VAL A 39 -18.56 -2.37 17.08
C VAL A 39 -18.74 -1.09 16.30
N ASN A 40 -18.26 0.03 16.85
CA ASN A 40 -18.10 1.28 16.11
C ASN A 40 -16.63 1.45 15.75
N SER A 41 -16.35 2.03 14.59
CA SER A 41 -14.96 2.23 14.19
C SER A 41 -14.80 3.34 13.14
N VAL A 42 -13.59 3.92 13.12
CA VAL A 42 -13.11 4.80 12.06
C VAL A 42 -11.76 4.30 11.55
N LEU A 43 -11.60 4.32 10.24
CA LEU A 43 -10.38 3.92 9.54
C LEU A 43 -9.89 5.08 8.68
N PHE A 44 -8.67 5.51 8.91
CA PHE A 44 -7.96 6.45 8.07
C PHE A 44 -6.94 5.69 7.22
N LEU A 45 -6.87 6.05 5.96
CA LEU A 45 -5.88 5.55 5.01
C LEU A 45 -5.07 6.70 4.44
N LYS A 46 -3.74 6.60 4.51
CA LYS A 46 -2.81 7.50 3.81
C LYS A 46 -1.61 6.72 3.31
N GLN A 47 -1.36 6.78 2.01
CA GLN A 47 -0.18 6.16 1.37
C GLN A 47 0.04 4.68 1.73
N GLY A 48 -1.07 3.94 1.83
CA GLY A 48 -1.05 2.53 2.20
C GLY A 48 -0.83 2.25 3.69
N ASN A 49 -0.81 3.28 4.53
CA ASN A 49 -0.81 3.13 5.98
C ASN A 49 -2.24 3.27 6.49
N PHE A 50 -2.63 2.39 7.39
CA PHE A 50 -3.90 2.41 8.08
C PHE A 50 -3.71 2.89 9.52
N LEU A 51 -4.63 3.73 9.98
CA LEU A 51 -4.84 4.06 11.38
C LEU A 51 -6.30 3.76 11.69
N GLN A 52 -6.57 2.84 12.60
CA GLN A 52 -7.92 2.46 12.95
C GLN A 52 -8.18 2.59 14.46
N TYR A 53 -9.28 3.22 14.79
CA TYR A 53 -9.90 3.23 16.10
C TYR A 53 -11.13 2.31 16.08
N MET A 54 -11.28 1.49 17.11
CA MET A 54 -12.44 0.62 17.32
C MET A 54 -12.92 0.74 18.74
N GLU A 55 -14.25 0.71 18.95
CA GLU A 55 -14.86 0.74 20.28
C GLU A 55 -16.05 -0.23 20.38
N GLY A 56 -16.23 -0.81 21.56
CA GLY A 56 -17.28 -1.78 21.82
C GLY A 56 -17.03 -2.59 23.09
N SER A 57 -17.52 -3.81 23.19
CA SER A 57 -17.16 -4.71 24.29
C SER A 57 -15.71 -5.20 24.11
N GLU A 58 -14.97 -5.32 25.21
CA GLU A 58 -13.58 -5.75 25.19
C GLU A 58 -13.39 -7.12 24.52
N CYS A 59 -14.26 -8.06 24.84
CA CYS A 59 -14.24 -9.39 24.22
C CYS A 59 -14.40 -9.31 22.71
N THR A 60 -15.34 -8.50 22.23
CA THR A 60 -15.64 -8.36 20.80
C THR A 60 -14.49 -7.66 20.06
N ILE A 61 -13.95 -6.57 20.64
CA ILE A 61 -12.82 -5.83 20.06
C ILE A 61 -11.59 -6.74 19.95
N THR A 62 -11.29 -7.49 21.00
CA THR A 62 -10.15 -8.43 21.03
C THR A 62 -10.30 -9.52 19.96
N GLN A 63 -11.48 -10.10 19.82
CA GLN A 63 -11.74 -11.11 18.78
C GLN A 63 -11.62 -10.53 17.37
N LEU A 64 -12.17 -9.33 17.15
CA LEU A 64 -12.07 -8.64 15.86
C LEU A 64 -10.62 -8.31 15.52
N PHE A 65 -9.86 -7.78 16.48
CA PHE A 65 -8.45 -7.45 16.29
C PHE A 65 -7.59 -8.69 15.99
N ASN A 66 -7.87 -9.83 16.63
CA ASN A 66 -7.20 -11.10 16.31
C ASN A 66 -7.46 -11.55 14.86
N LYS A 67 -8.67 -11.33 14.34
CA LYS A 67 -8.98 -11.59 12.92
C LYS A 67 -8.22 -10.63 11.99
N ILE A 68 -8.08 -9.35 12.36
CA ILE A 68 -7.30 -8.37 11.60
C ILE A 68 -5.82 -8.74 11.58
N LYS A 69 -5.26 -9.20 12.72
CA LYS A 69 -3.87 -9.68 12.79
C LYS A 69 -3.59 -10.87 11.87
N ALA A 70 -4.59 -11.71 11.66
CA ALA A 70 -4.49 -12.87 10.76
C ALA A 70 -4.76 -12.52 9.28
N ASP A 71 -5.23 -11.31 8.99
CA ASP A 71 -5.57 -10.90 7.62
C ASP A 71 -4.29 -10.56 6.83
N LYS A 72 -4.03 -11.34 5.77
CA LYS A 72 -2.86 -11.19 4.90
C LYS A 72 -2.80 -9.86 4.13
N ARG A 73 -3.87 -9.07 4.16
CA ARG A 73 -3.89 -7.73 3.55
C ARG A 73 -3.13 -6.70 4.40
N HIS A 74 -2.92 -6.99 5.69
CA HIS A 74 -2.22 -6.12 6.64
C HIS A 74 -0.84 -6.67 7.00
N LYS A 75 0.11 -5.77 7.22
CA LYS A 75 1.45 -6.05 7.76
C LYS A 75 1.86 -4.95 8.73
N ASN A 76 2.88 -5.21 9.55
CA ASN A 76 3.41 -4.26 10.53
C ASN A 76 2.29 -3.67 11.40
N ILE A 77 1.51 -4.55 12.01
CA ILE A 77 0.39 -4.16 12.87
C ILE A 77 0.94 -3.82 14.26
N HIS A 78 0.70 -2.58 14.72
CA HIS A 78 1.12 -2.08 16.03
C HIS A 78 -0.07 -1.48 16.75
N VAL A 79 -0.33 -1.93 17.98
CA VAL A 79 -1.29 -1.29 18.89
C VAL A 79 -0.61 -0.06 19.49
N ILE A 80 -1.22 1.12 19.31
CA ILE A 80 -0.73 2.39 19.85
C ILE A 80 -1.47 2.82 21.11
N GLY A 81 -2.70 2.32 21.30
CA GLY A 81 -3.50 2.61 22.49
C GLY A 81 -4.65 1.64 22.65
N GLN A 82 -4.98 1.35 23.91
CA GLN A 82 -6.18 0.61 24.29
C GLN A 82 -6.58 0.94 25.73
N GLY A 83 -7.85 0.85 26.04
CA GLY A 83 -8.34 1.13 27.38
C GLY A 83 -9.85 1.21 27.48
N GLN A 84 -10.34 1.73 28.60
CA GLN A 84 -11.75 1.97 28.86
C GLN A 84 -12.06 3.45 28.70
N ALA A 85 -13.11 3.77 27.98
CA ALA A 85 -13.68 5.12 27.87
C ALA A 85 -15.05 5.18 28.54
N PRO A 86 -15.42 6.30 29.16
CA PRO A 86 -16.71 6.40 29.86
C PRO A 86 -17.91 6.31 28.92
N ASN A 87 -17.74 6.76 27.69
CA ASN A 87 -18.78 6.74 26.65
C ASN A 87 -18.18 6.39 25.30
N ALA A 88 -19.01 5.86 24.39
CA ALA A 88 -18.63 5.69 23.01
C ALA A 88 -18.41 7.04 22.32
N LEU A 89 -17.32 7.18 21.57
CA LEU A 89 -17.02 8.37 20.77
C LEU A 89 -17.89 8.43 19.52
N PHE A 90 -18.12 7.28 18.87
CA PHE A 90 -18.73 7.18 17.55
C PHE A 90 -20.01 6.33 17.59
N GLY A 91 -21.00 6.76 18.38
CA GLY A 91 -22.22 5.97 18.68
C GLY A 91 -22.97 5.38 17.47
N HIS A 92 -22.74 5.89 16.25
CA HIS A 92 -23.46 5.47 15.04
C HIS A 92 -22.57 4.95 13.91
N TRP A 93 -21.24 5.03 14.03
CA TRP A 93 -20.33 4.62 12.98
C TRP A 93 -19.92 3.16 13.11
N LYS A 94 -20.61 2.28 12.42
CA LYS A 94 -20.20 0.87 12.38
C LYS A 94 -18.86 0.69 11.66
N MET A 95 -18.62 1.45 10.62
CA MET A 95 -17.32 1.61 9.97
C MET A 95 -17.33 2.90 9.17
N HIS A 96 -16.54 3.87 9.58
CA HIS A 96 -16.32 5.07 8.80
C HIS A 96 -14.91 5.01 8.21
N CYS A 97 -14.81 5.17 6.90
CA CYS A 97 -13.52 5.10 6.19
C CYS A 97 -13.21 6.42 5.53
N ILE A 98 -12.03 6.94 5.78
CA ILE A 98 -11.54 8.19 5.24
C ILE A 98 -10.24 7.92 4.50
N ASN A 99 -10.26 8.13 3.18
CA ASN A 99 -9.07 8.06 2.36
C ASN A 99 -8.44 9.45 2.24
N LEU A 100 -7.41 9.68 3.03
CA LEU A 100 -6.69 10.96 3.07
C LEU A 100 -5.89 11.24 1.78
N ASP A 101 -5.64 10.24 0.96
CA ASP A 101 -5.00 10.42 -0.36
C ASP A 101 -5.95 11.05 -1.39
N SER A 102 -7.25 11.01 -1.15
CA SER A 102 -8.29 11.55 -2.05
C SER A 102 -8.78 12.94 -1.68
N VAL A 103 -8.31 13.49 -0.58
CA VAL A 103 -8.65 14.84 -0.12
C VAL A 103 -7.80 15.83 -0.90
N ASN A 104 -8.38 16.45 -1.94
CA ASN A 104 -7.67 17.37 -2.84
C ASN A 104 -8.11 18.83 -2.71
N ASP A 105 -9.20 19.10 -1.99
CA ASP A 105 -9.75 20.45 -1.88
C ASP A 105 -9.11 21.22 -0.72
N MET A 106 -8.57 22.41 -1.01
CA MET A 106 -7.88 23.24 -0.02
C MET A 106 -8.77 23.58 1.20
N ASP A 107 -10.07 23.69 1.01
CA ASP A 107 -11.02 24.02 2.09
C ASP A 107 -11.20 22.84 3.09
N ASP A 108 -10.86 21.62 2.68
CA ASP A 108 -11.00 20.41 3.49
C ASP A 108 -9.68 20.02 4.20
N VAL A 109 -8.55 20.57 3.76
CA VAL A 109 -7.23 20.25 4.32
C VAL A 109 -7.07 20.76 5.74
N ASP A 110 -7.56 21.95 6.04
CA ASP A 110 -7.42 22.58 7.37
C ASP A 110 -8.09 21.75 8.47
N ASP A 111 -9.22 21.12 8.16
CA ASP A 111 -9.96 20.30 9.12
C ASP A 111 -9.33 18.93 9.39
N ILE A 112 -8.57 18.42 8.44
CA ILE A 112 -7.92 17.11 8.49
C ILE A 112 -6.42 17.25 8.78
N SER A 113 -5.89 18.47 8.71
CA SER A 113 -4.46 18.76 8.91
C SER A 113 -3.89 18.11 10.18
N PRO A 114 -4.55 18.19 11.36
CA PRO A 114 -4.04 17.52 12.55
C PRO A 114 -3.91 16.01 12.39
N LEU A 115 -4.82 15.36 11.64
CA LEU A 115 -4.76 13.92 11.37
C LEU A 115 -3.69 13.58 10.33
N LEU A 116 -3.44 14.47 9.36
CA LEU A 116 -2.38 14.31 8.37
C LEU A 116 -1.00 14.30 9.02
N ASP A 117 -0.77 15.14 10.02
CA ASP A 117 0.50 15.23 10.75
C ASP A 117 0.92 13.90 11.35
N TYR A 118 -0.02 13.10 11.88
CA TYR A 118 0.30 11.78 12.44
C TYR A 118 0.86 10.82 11.38
N PHE A 119 0.40 10.93 10.13
CA PHE A 119 0.91 10.09 9.05
C PHE A 119 2.24 10.60 8.47
N GLU A 120 2.51 11.90 8.53
CA GLU A 120 3.72 12.52 8.01
C GLU A 120 4.90 12.33 8.94
N THR A 121 4.67 12.49 10.23
CA THR A 121 5.71 12.32 11.26
C THR A 121 5.99 10.85 11.59
N ALA A 122 5.11 9.92 11.16
CA ALA A 122 5.13 8.51 11.54
C ALA A 122 5.21 8.27 13.06
N GLN A 123 4.83 9.27 13.86
CA GLN A 123 4.85 9.23 15.32
C GLN A 123 3.53 8.65 15.85
N PHE A 124 3.36 7.35 15.63
CA PHE A 124 2.27 6.61 16.24
C PHE A 124 2.79 5.93 17.51
N ASP A 125 2.90 6.69 18.57
CA ASP A 125 3.26 6.20 19.91
C ASP A 125 2.09 6.33 20.89
N SER A 126 2.21 5.69 22.03
CA SER A 126 1.17 5.75 23.08
C SER A 126 1.02 7.15 23.69
N ALA A 127 2.04 8.00 23.64
CA ALA A 127 1.99 9.35 24.16
C ALA A 127 1.15 10.28 23.27
N SER A 128 1.03 9.99 21.97
CA SER A 128 0.22 10.75 21.02
C SER A 128 -1.27 10.41 21.08
N VAL A 129 -1.65 9.30 21.74
CA VAL A 129 -3.05 8.80 21.76
C VAL A 129 -4.06 9.82 22.31
N PRO A 130 -3.85 10.55 23.43
CA PRO A 130 -4.84 11.49 23.93
C PRO A 130 -5.10 12.63 22.94
N ARG A 131 -4.06 13.14 22.29
CA ARG A 131 -4.19 14.18 21.25
C ARG A 131 -4.91 13.63 20.02
N LEU A 132 -4.51 12.47 19.54
CA LEU A 132 -5.16 11.80 18.40
C LEU A 132 -6.66 11.61 18.64
N LEU A 133 -7.06 11.14 19.84
CA LEU A 133 -8.48 10.98 20.19
C LEU A 133 -9.22 12.30 20.15
N ALA A 134 -8.63 13.37 20.70
CA ALA A 134 -9.23 14.70 20.67
C ALA A 134 -9.40 15.22 19.23
N ASP A 135 -8.40 15.04 18.37
CA ASP A 135 -8.45 15.46 16.97
C ASP A 135 -9.51 14.68 16.17
N VAL A 136 -9.61 13.38 16.40
CA VAL A 136 -10.63 12.52 15.77
C VAL A 136 -12.03 12.88 16.29
N GLU A 137 -12.18 13.17 17.60
CA GLU A 137 -13.44 13.61 18.17
C GLU A 137 -13.86 14.97 17.62
N ASN A 138 -12.94 15.93 17.52
CA ASN A 138 -13.20 17.25 16.93
C ASN A 138 -13.65 17.13 15.48
N TYR A 139 -12.95 16.29 14.69
CA TYR A 139 -13.35 16.00 13.32
C TYR A 139 -14.76 15.40 13.24
N TYR A 140 -15.09 14.46 14.13
CA TYR A 140 -16.42 13.88 14.21
C TYR A 140 -17.48 14.94 14.55
N ARG A 141 -17.24 15.76 15.59
CA ARG A 141 -18.18 16.79 16.05
C ARG A 141 -18.39 17.92 15.04
N SER A 142 -17.40 18.20 14.19
CA SER A 142 -17.50 19.23 13.15
C SER A 142 -18.59 18.94 12.10
N GLY A 143 -19.01 17.68 11.96
CA GLY A 143 -19.94 17.23 10.93
C GLY A 143 -19.36 17.23 9.52
N LYS A 144 -18.14 17.70 9.33
CA LYS A 144 -17.47 17.84 8.01
C LYS A 144 -17.09 16.49 7.41
N TRP A 145 -17.00 15.43 8.24
CA TRP A 145 -16.81 14.06 7.80
C TRP A 145 -17.87 13.59 6.79
N GLN A 146 -19.07 14.22 6.77
CA GLN A 146 -20.12 13.88 5.80
C GLN A 146 -19.68 14.13 4.36
N ARG A 147 -18.81 15.12 4.12
CA ARG A 147 -18.24 15.44 2.80
C ARG A 147 -17.19 14.40 2.38
N HIS A 148 -16.51 13.80 3.35
CA HIS A 148 -15.47 12.79 3.12
C HIS A 148 -16.00 11.36 3.21
N GLN A 149 -17.31 11.21 3.47
CA GLN A 149 -17.95 9.92 3.64
C GLN A 149 -17.83 9.11 2.35
N HIS A 150 -17.15 7.98 2.44
CA HIS A 150 -17.00 7.01 1.36
C HIS A 150 -16.22 7.46 0.10
N THR A 151 -15.43 8.52 0.20
CA THR A 151 -14.60 8.94 -0.92
C THR A 151 -13.64 7.82 -1.30
N ASN A 152 -13.98 7.12 -2.40
CA ASN A 152 -13.17 6.14 -3.10
C ASN A 152 -12.92 4.75 -2.44
N PHE A 153 -13.52 4.43 -1.27
CA PHE A 153 -13.42 3.08 -0.72
C PHE A 153 -14.33 2.07 -1.46
N ASP A 154 -15.48 2.51 -1.93
CA ASP A 154 -16.46 1.66 -2.63
C ASP A 154 -16.24 1.61 -4.14
N LYS A 155 -15.44 2.53 -4.72
CA LYS A 155 -15.19 2.63 -6.17
C LYS A 155 -13.92 1.95 -6.68
N GLY A 156 -13.17 1.26 -5.83
CA GLY A 156 -11.95 0.54 -6.25
C GLY A 156 -10.79 1.43 -6.72
N SER A 157 -10.87 2.74 -6.47
CA SER A 157 -9.85 3.68 -6.90
C SER A 157 -8.80 3.86 -5.81
N TYR A 158 -7.65 3.21 -5.97
CA TYR A 158 -6.44 3.77 -5.36
C TYR A 158 -6.23 5.16 -5.95
N SER A 159 -6.01 6.15 -5.10
CA SER A 159 -5.60 7.47 -5.57
C SER A 159 -4.49 7.30 -6.62
N HIS A 160 -4.60 8.01 -7.73
CA HIS A 160 -3.55 8.08 -8.75
C HIS A 160 -2.17 8.40 -8.14
N ALA A 161 -2.12 9.05 -6.98
CA ALA A 161 -0.89 9.32 -6.23
C ALA A 161 -0.27 8.03 -5.66
N THR A 162 -1.05 7.11 -5.10
CA THR A 162 -0.55 5.82 -4.59
C THR A 162 -0.07 4.94 -5.74
N LEU A 163 -0.81 4.90 -6.84
CA LEU A 163 -0.40 4.20 -8.06
C LEU A 163 0.83 4.85 -8.71
N ARG A 164 0.94 6.20 -8.70
CA ARG A 164 2.16 6.89 -9.14
C ARG A 164 3.37 6.53 -8.29
N ARG A 165 3.28 6.51 -6.96
CA ARG A 165 4.42 6.15 -6.10
C ARG A 165 4.83 4.69 -6.25
N LEU A 166 3.88 3.76 -6.35
CA LEU A 166 4.15 2.36 -6.68
C LEU A 166 4.71 2.23 -8.10
N GLY A 167 4.13 2.94 -9.07
CA GLY A 167 4.58 3.00 -10.45
C GLY A 167 5.98 3.63 -10.62
N PHE A 168 6.36 4.63 -9.82
CA PHE A 168 7.72 5.18 -9.87
C PHE A 168 8.78 4.17 -9.43
N LYS A 169 8.56 3.44 -8.32
CA LYS A 169 9.49 2.36 -7.92
C LYS A 169 9.55 1.24 -8.97
N HIS A 170 8.42 0.86 -9.56
CA HIS A 170 8.40 -0.14 -10.64
C HIS A 170 8.98 0.36 -11.96
N ARG A 171 8.85 1.64 -12.30
CA ARG A 171 9.49 2.20 -13.51
C ARG A 171 11.00 2.10 -13.44
N TYR A 172 11.63 2.44 -12.31
CA TYR A 172 13.08 2.24 -12.15
C TYR A 172 13.47 0.77 -12.24
N PHE A 173 12.70 -0.11 -11.64
CA PHE A 173 12.94 -1.55 -11.72
C PHE A 173 12.82 -2.07 -13.16
N LEU A 174 11.81 -1.64 -13.90
CA LEU A 174 11.64 -2.00 -15.33
C LEU A 174 12.77 -1.44 -16.19
N TRP A 175 13.21 -0.19 -15.95
CA TRP A 175 14.35 0.39 -16.67
C TRP A 175 15.65 -0.34 -16.37
N ILE A 176 15.87 -0.76 -15.12
CA ILE A 176 17.02 -1.59 -14.73
C ILE A 176 16.96 -2.95 -15.43
N GLN A 177 15.82 -3.62 -15.45
CA GLN A 177 15.66 -4.90 -16.16
C GLN A 177 15.86 -4.74 -17.67
N LEU A 178 15.33 -3.67 -18.26
CA LEU A 178 15.53 -3.37 -19.68
C LEU A 178 17.02 -3.12 -19.98
N GLY A 179 17.73 -2.41 -19.09
CA GLY A 179 19.16 -2.20 -19.18
C GLY A 179 19.96 -3.51 -19.15
N PHE A 180 19.65 -4.41 -18.21
CA PHE A 180 20.27 -5.73 -18.15
C PHE A 180 19.99 -6.57 -19.40
N LEU A 181 18.76 -6.54 -19.92
CA LEU A 181 18.41 -7.25 -21.15
C LEU A 181 19.21 -6.72 -22.34
N LEU A 182 19.37 -5.41 -22.45
CA LEU A 182 20.13 -4.78 -23.53
C LEU A 182 21.60 -5.13 -23.45
N VAL A 183 22.22 -5.09 -22.28
CA VAL A 183 23.61 -5.52 -22.05
C VAL A 183 23.77 -7.00 -22.41
N PHE A 184 22.87 -7.86 -21.99
CA PHE A 184 22.89 -9.28 -22.32
C PHE A 184 22.81 -9.51 -23.84
N LEU A 185 21.91 -8.80 -24.53
CA LEU A 185 21.77 -8.86 -25.98
C LEU A 185 23.06 -8.44 -26.70
N LEU A 186 23.69 -7.36 -26.25
CA LEU A 186 24.98 -6.89 -26.79
C LEU A 186 26.10 -7.92 -26.58
N LEU A 187 26.15 -8.58 -25.43
CA LEU A 187 27.12 -9.64 -25.16
C LEU A 187 26.91 -10.87 -26.07
N VAL A 188 25.64 -11.23 -26.30
CA VAL A 188 25.31 -12.34 -27.23
C VAL A 188 25.70 -11.97 -28.67
N ILE A 189 25.39 -10.76 -29.13
CA ILE A 189 25.80 -10.28 -30.46
C ILE A 189 27.33 -10.27 -30.58
N TYR A 190 28.04 -9.74 -29.60
CA TYR A 190 29.51 -9.74 -29.57
C TYR A 190 30.07 -11.18 -29.66
N TRP A 191 29.53 -12.10 -28.88
CA TRP A 191 29.94 -13.51 -28.89
C TRP A 191 29.69 -14.16 -30.26
N VAL A 192 28.55 -13.93 -30.88
CA VAL A 192 28.22 -14.43 -32.24
C VAL A 192 29.17 -13.87 -33.28
N LEU A 193 29.49 -12.57 -33.22
CA LEU A 193 30.43 -11.94 -34.14
C LEU A 193 31.86 -12.51 -33.99
N GLN A 194 32.32 -12.71 -32.76
CA GLN A 194 33.62 -13.30 -32.51
C GLN A 194 33.71 -14.73 -33.04
N ASN A 195 32.65 -15.53 -32.83
CA ASN A 195 32.61 -16.90 -33.38
C ASN A 195 32.54 -16.94 -34.92
N LYS A 196 31.85 -15.99 -35.55
CA LYS A 196 31.87 -15.85 -37.03
C LYS A 196 33.27 -15.49 -37.55
N VAL A 197 33.95 -14.60 -36.89
CA VAL A 197 35.35 -14.22 -37.27
C VAL A 197 36.30 -15.40 -37.08
N HIS A 198 36.13 -16.21 -36.02
CA HIS A 198 36.92 -17.40 -35.80
C HIS A 198 36.66 -18.48 -36.85
N LEU A 199 35.40 -18.71 -37.27
CA LEU A 199 35.05 -19.64 -38.33
C LEU A 199 35.56 -19.17 -39.72
N ALA A 200 35.52 -17.89 -40.00
CA ALA A 200 36.05 -17.31 -41.22
C ALA A 200 37.59 -17.43 -41.30
N ALA A 201 38.28 -17.26 -40.14
CA ALA A 201 39.75 -17.46 -40.06
C ALA A 201 40.17 -18.92 -40.24
N LEU A 202 39.38 -19.89 -39.85
CA LEU A 202 39.61 -21.31 -40.03
C LEU A 202 39.39 -21.78 -41.49
N ASN A 203 38.55 -21.09 -42.26
CA ASN A 203 38.29 -21.43 -43.67
C ASN A 203 39.33 -20.80 -44.64
N HIS A 204 40.17 -19.86 -44.20
CA HIS A 204 41.19 -19.23 -45.03
C HIS A 204 42.38 -20.12 -45.40
N PRO A 205 42.88 -21.10 -44.59
CA PRO A 205 44.03 -21.89 -44.95
C PRO A 205 43.75 -22.95 -46.04
N LEU A 206 42.50 -23.34 -46.28
CA LEU A 206 42.16 -24.37 -47.26
C LEU A 206 42.19 -23.88 -48.72
N SER A 207 41.95 -22.58 -48.95
CA SER A 207 42.04 -21.98 -50.28
C SER A 207 43.48 -21.74 -50.77
N ALA A 208 44.42 -21.61 -49.83
CA ALA A 208 45.88 -21.49 -50.18
C ALA A 208 46.50 -22.84 -50.58
N LEU A 209 46.02 -23.93 -50.02
CA LEU A 209 46.48 -25.27 -50.34
C LEU A 209 46.02 -25.81 -51.72
N THR A 210 44.81 -25.39 -52.15
CA THR A 210 44.32 -25.79 -53.49
C THR A 210 44.99 -25.01 -54.60
N GLY A 211 45.44 -23.77 -54.35
CA GLY A 211 46.24 -23.01 -55.32
C GLY A 211 47.64 -23.58 -55.56
N PHE A 212 48.26 -24.20 -54.54
CA PHE A 212 49.60 -24.80 -54.65
C PHE A 212 49.60 -26.14 -55.41
N LEU A 213 48.51 -26.90 -55.31
CA LEU A 213 48.33 -28.18 -56.02
C LEU A 213 48.00 -27.99 -57.52
N ALA A 214 47.39 -26.89 -57.89
CA ALA A 214 47.09 -26.58 -59.30
C ALA A 214 48.27 -26.00 -60.07
N ALA A 215 49.35 -25.57 -59.42
CA ALA A 215 50.55 -25.02 -60.03
C ALA A 215 51.67 -26.08 -60.17
N ALA A 216 51.47 -27.31 -59.66
CA ALA A 216 52.43 -28.42 -59.70
C ALA A 216 52.08 -29.57 -60.68
N LEU A 217 51.03 -29.35 -61.51
CA LEU A 217 50.60 -30.17 -62.66
C LEU A 217 50.78 -29.38 -63.98
#